data_91045f2f07d6a76ab2e6c52a807aeb9c
#
_entry.id   91045f2f07d6a76ab2e6c52a807aeb9c
#
_cell.length_a   1.000
_cell.length_b   1.000
_cell.length_c   1.000
_cell.angle_alpha   90.00
_cell.angle_beta   90.00
_cell.angle_gamma   90.00
#
_symmetry.space_group_name_H-M   'P 1'
#
loop_
_entity.id
_entity.type
_entity.pdbx_description
1 polymer ?
#
loop_
_entity_poly.entity_id
_entity_poly.type
_entity_poly.pdbx_seq_one_letter_code
_entity_poly.pdbx_strand_id
1 'polypeptide(L)'
;LSVGDLLVRPLEPYDTDEAAAVWWRSRHTADSQLPPAIHTAEQVASWFADVLLPDAQTWVALDDGRIVAVLTLDGDDLDQLYVAPDAAGQGIGSALVDLAKDLRPGGLALWTFQTNTRAQAFYLRHDFREVRRTDGSANEERAPDVRMVWGNHPESDPA
;
A
#
# COMPACT_ATOMS: atom_id res chain seq x y z
N LEU A 1 -18.20 8.41 -7.59
CA LEU A 1 -18.01 7.22 -6.75
C LEU A 1 -18.13 7.59 -5.28
N SER A 2 -18.95 6.87 -4.56
CA SER A 2 -19.04 6.95 -3.10
C SER A 2 -18.26 5.78 -2.49
N VAL A 3 -17.55 6.04 -1.38
CA VAL A 3 -16.86 4.98 -0.63
C VAL A 3 -17.83 3.88 -0.20
N GLY A 4 -19.08 4.23 0.09
CA GLY A 4 -20.12 3.26 0.45
C GLY A 4 -20.50 2.30 -0.67
N ASP A 5 -20.16 2.61 -1.92
CA ASP A 5 -20.44 1.76 -3.08
C ASP A 5 -19.28 0.82 -3.41
N LEU A 6 -18.16 0.91 -2.68
CA LEU A 6 -17.04 0.01 -2.89
C LEU A 6 -17.33 -1.37 -2.33
N LEU A 7 -16.97 -2.39 -3.10
CA LEU A 7 -16.85 -3.74 -2.59
C LEU A 7 -15.38 -4.01 -2.28
N VAL A 8 -15.08 -4.39 -1.04
CA VAL A 8 -13.73 -4.79 -0.65
C VAL A 8 -13.74 -6.27 -0.31
N ARG A 9 -12.89 -7.04 -0.94
CA ARG A 9 -12.78 -8.48 -0.73
C ARG A 9 -11.34 -8.98 -0.89
N PRO A 10 -11.02 -10.18 -0.40
CA PRO A 10 -9.71 -10.77 -0.64
C PRO A 10 -9.40 -10.93 -2.13
N LEU A 11 -8.10 -10.81 -2.45
CA LEU A 11 -7.59 -11.06 -3.79
C LEU A 11 -7.81 -12.53 -4.16
N GLU A 12 -8.29 -12.76 -5.38
CA GLU A 12 -8.49 -14.10 -5.95
C GLU A 12 -7.49 -14.33 -7.09
N PRO A 13 -7.21 -15.61 -7.47
CA PRO A 13 -6.25 -15.90 -8.54
C PRO A 13 -6.56 -15.19 -9.86
N TYR A 14 -7.82 -14.98 -10.19
CA TYR A 14 -8.24 -14.32 -11.42
C TYR A 14 -8.11 -12.79 -11.38
N ASP A 15 -7.75 -12.22 -10.23
CA ASP A 15 -7.61 -10.77 -10.05
C ASP A 15 -6.18 -10.28 -10.26
N THR A 16 -5.19 -11.16 -10.30
CA THR A 16 -3.78 -10.76 -10.13
C THR A 16 -3.29 -9.83 -11.24
N ASP A 17 -3.69 -10.04 -12.47
CA ASP A 17 -3.29 -9.16 -13.59
C ASP A 17 -3.89 -7.75 -13.44
N GLU A 18 -5.17 -7.67 -13.09
CA GLU A 18 -5.85 -6.37 -12.92
C GLU A 18 -5.31 -5.62 -11.70
N ALA A 19 -5.06 -6.32 -10.60
CA ALA A 19 -4.47 -5.73 -9.40
C ALA A 19 -3.05 -5.21 -9.68
N ALA A 20 -2.25 -5.99 -10.39
CA ALA A 20 -0.90 -5.58 -10.80
C ALA A 20 -0.94 -4.34 -11.70
N ALA A 21 -1.94 -4.24 -12.58
CA ALA A 21 -2.12 -3.06 -13.44
C ALA A 21 -2.45 -1.81 -12.63
N VAL A 22 -3.23 -1.92 -11.55
CA VAL A 22 -3.49 -0.79 -10.63
C VAL A 22 -2.19 -0.35 -9.98
N TRP A 23 -1.42 -1.29 -9.44
CA TRP A 23 -0.12 -1.02 -8.82
C TRP A 23 0.80 -0.30 -9.81
N TRP A 24 0.90 -0.81 -11.04
CA TRP A 24 1.75 -0.25 -12.08
C TRP A 24 1.35 1.19 -12.45
N ARG A 25 0.06 1.41 -12.74
CA ARG A 25 -0.44 2.74 -13.11
C ARG A 25 -0.26 3.76 -11.98
N SER A 26 -0.50 3.35 -10.74
CA SER A 26 -0.36 4.22 -9.58
C SER A 26 1.09 4.70 -9.40
N ARG A 27 2.04 3.84 -9.75
CA ARG A 27 3.46 4.13 -9.59
C ARG A 27 4.05 4.95 -10.74
N HIS A 28 3.41 4.94 -11.90
CA HIS A 28 3.93 5.55 -13.13
C HIS A 28 3.15 6.80 -13.57
N THR A 29 2.58 7.53 -12.63
CA THR A 29 1.95 8.84 -12.93
C THR A 29 3.03 9.88 -13.18
N ALA A 30 2.69 10.93 -13.97
CA ALA A 30 3.63 12.00 -14.29
C ALA A 30 4.13 12.77 -13.06
N ASP A 31 3.31 12.84 -12.01
CA ASP A 31 3.63 13.52 -10.75
C ASP A 31 4.07 12.55 -9.64
N SER A 32 4.49 11.35 -9.99
CA SER A 32 4.92 10.35 -9.02
C SER A 32 6.10 10.85 -8.18
N GLN A 33 6.00 10.66 -6.87
CA GLN A 33 7.06 10.95 -5.91
C GLN A 33 7.85 9.71 -5.52
N LEU A 34 7.56 8.58 -6.18
CA LEU A 34 8.25 7.31 -5.95
C LEU A 34 9.55 7.26 -6.76
N PRO A 35 10.57 6.54 -6.27
CA PRO A 35 11.76 6.29 -7.09
C PRO A 35 11.38 5.46 -8.33
N PRO A 36 12.21 5.50 -9.40
CA PRO A 36 11.95 4.71 -10.59
C PRO A 36 11.73 3.23 -10.27
N ALA A 37 10.76 2.61 -10.94
CA ALA A 37 10.52 1.19 -10.79
C ALA A 37 11.69 0.40 -11.40
N ILE A 38 12.10 -0.65 -10.70
CA ILE A 38 13.21 -1.51 -11.13
C ILE A 38 12.73 -2.80 -11.77
N HIS A 39 11.43 -3.04 -11.78
CA HIS A 39 10.82 -4.24 -12.35
C HIS A 39 9.93 -3.90 -13.54
N THR A 40 9.78 -4.85 -14.46
CA THR A 40 8.86 -4.73 -15.59
C THR A 40 7.41 -4.99 -15.16
N ALA A 41 6.45 -4.62 -16.01
CA ALA A 41 5.04 -4.89 -15.74
C ALA A 41 4.77 -6.40 -15.59
N GLU A 42 5.43 -7.24 -16.41
CA GLU A 42 5.30 -8.69 -16.31
C GLU A 42 5.87 -9.23 -15.01
N GLN A 43 6.99 -8.69 -14.54
CA GLN A 43 7.57 -9.08 -13.25
C GLN A 43 6.66 -8.73 -12.09
N VAL A 44 6.00 -7.56 -12.15
CA VAL A 44 5.03 -7.14 -11.13
C VAL A 44 3.81 -8.08 -11.14
N ALA A 45 3.27 -8.42 -12.31
CA ALA A 45 2.15 -9.35 -12.41
C ALA A 45 2.51 -10.73 -11.83
N SER A 46 3.70 -11.24 -12.13
CA SER A 46 4.18 -12.50 -11.57
C SER A 46 4.33 -12.43 -10.05
N TRP A 47 4.80 -11.32 -9.52
CA TRP A 47 4.93 -11.12 -8.09
C TRP A 47 3.56 -11.14 -7.38
N PHE A 48 2.54 -10.52 -7.97
CA PHE A 48 1.18 -10.61 -7.44
C PHE A 48 0.67 -12.04 -7.38
N ALA A 49 0.90 -12.81 -8.45
CA ALA A 49 0.41 -14.18 -8.56
C ALA A 49 1.20 -15.17 -7.68
N ASP A 50 2.52 -15.02 -7.63
CA ASP A 50 3.41 -16.03 -7.06
C ASP A 50 3.83 -15.74 -5.63
N VAL A 51 3.78 -14.48 -5.20
CA VAL A 51 4.21 -14.04 -3.87
C VAL A 51 3.06 -13.45 -3.06
N LEU A 52 2.43 -12.39 -3.55
CA LEU A 52 1.40 -11.68 -2.77
C LEU A 52 0.16 -12.52 -2.54
N LEU A 53 -0.30 -13.25 -3.57
CA LEU A 53 -1.50 -14.08 -3.43
C LEU A 53 -1.30 -15.23 -2.43
N PRO A 54 -0.22 -16.05 -2.51
CA PRO A 54 -0.06 -17.16 -1.57
C PRO A 54 0.54 -16.78 -0.23
N ASP A 55 1.44 -15.78 -0.16
CA ASP A 55 2.30 -15.56 1.00
C ASP A 55 1.90 -14.36 1.86
N ALA A 56 1.06 -13.46 1.36
CA ALA A 56 0.60 -12.29 2.09
C ALA A 56 -0.92 -12.21 2.08
N GLN A 57 -1.49 -11.28 2.82
CA GLN A 57 -2.93 -11.01 2.79
C GLN A 57 -3.19 -9.78 1.94
N THR A 58 -3.84 -9.96 0.80
CA THR A 58 -4.14 -8.88 -0.14
C THR A 58 -5.65 -8.77 -0.33
N TRP A 59 -6.14 -7.53 -0.28
CA TRP A 59 -7.53 -7.17 -0.57
C TRP A 59 -7.57 -6.26 -1.78
N VAL A 60 -8.66 -6.35 -2.52
CA VAL A 60 -8.94 -5.46 -3.64
C VAL A 60 -10.24 -4.69 -3.34
N ALA A 61 -10.25 -3.43 -3.76
CA ALA A 61 -11.45 -2.61 -3.74
C ALA A 61 -11.99 -2.51 -5.16
N LEU A 62 -13.28 -2.78 -5.34
CA LEU A 62 -13.93 -2.78 -6.64
C LEU A 62 -15.00 -1.70 -6.68
N ASP A 63 -15.03 -1.01 -7.82
CA ASP A 63 -16.08 -0.08 -8.19
C ASP A 63 -16.72 -0.62 -9.46
N ASP A 64 -17.99 -1.02 -9.35
CA ASP A 64 -18.76 -1.58 -10.48
C ASP A 64 -17.98 -2.72 -11.18
N GLY A 65 -17.43 -3.63 -10.38
CA GLY A 65 -16.70 -4.80 -10.86
C GLY A 65 -15.27 -4.56 -11.32
N ARG A 66 -14.79 -3.32 -11.28
CA ARG A 66 -13.42 -2.97 -11.67
C ARG A 66 -12.54 -2.74 -10.43
N ILE A 67 -11.36 -3.33 -10.41
CA ILE A 67 -10.41 -3.08 -9.31
C ILE A 67 -9.88 -1.65 -9.40
N VAL A 68 -10.06 -0.89 -8.31
CA VAL A 68 -9.60 0.50 -8.21
C VAL A 68 -8.55 0.70 -7.13
N ALA A 69 -8.32 -0.28 -6.27
CA ALA A 69 -7.30 -0.17 -5.23
C ALA A 69 -6.88 -1.55 -4.73
N VAL A 70 -5.68 -1.61 -4.16
CA VAL A 70 -5.07 -2.82 -3.61
C VAL A 70 -4.49 -2.51 -2.25
N LEU A 71 -4.72 -3.39 -1.28
CA LEU A 71 -4.12 -3.35 0.06
C LEU A 71 -3.46 -4.68 0.34
N THR A 72 -2.20 -4.67 0.74
CA THR A 72 -1.49 -5.88 1.18
C THR A 72 -0.97 -5.71 2.60
N LEU A 73 -1.29 -6.69 3.45
CA LEU A 73 -0.73 -6.82 4.78
C LEU A 73 0.19 -8.04 4.81
N ASP A 74 1.37 -7.85 5.37
CA ASP A 74 2.35 -8.92 5.62
C ASP A 74 2.67 -8.90 7.12
N GLY A 75 2.09 -9.84 7.86
CA GLY A 75 2.10 -9.75 9.32
C GLY A 75 1.44 -8.45 9.78
N ASP A 76 2.15 -7.67 10.58
CA ASP A 76 1.70 -6.35 11.05
C ASP A 76 2.18 -5.21 10.16
N ASP A 77 2.80 -5.51 9.04
CA ASP A 77 3.22 -4.50 8.08
C ASP A 77 2.12 -4.23 7.06
N LEU A 78 1.79 -2.95 6.87
CA LEU A 78 1.01 -2.48 5.72
C LEU A 78 2.01 -2.39 4.57
N ASP A 79 2.09 -3.45 3.79
CA ASP A 79 3.15 -3.64 2.79
C ASP A 79 2.88 -2.89 1.51
N GLN A 80 1.62 -2.90 1.05
CA GLN A 80 1.23 -2.23 -0.19
C GLN A 80 -0.12 -1.55 0.00
N LEU A 81 -0.23 -0.31 -0.49
CA LEU A 81 -1.50 0.40 -0.59
C LEU A 81 -1.43 1.29 -1.83
N TYR A 82 -2.20 0.96 -2.84
CA TYR A 82 -2.26 1.70 -4.08
C TYR A 82 -3.69 1.92 -4.51
N VAL A 83 -3.99 3.13 -4.97
CA VAL A 83 -5.29 3.52 -5.54
C VAL A 83 -5.06 3.91 -6.98
N ALA A 84 -5.93 3.44 -7.89
CA ALA A 84 -5.84 3.80 -9.31
C ALA A 84 -5.87 5.33 -9.45
N PRO A 85 -5.05 5.92 -10.36
CA PRO A 85 -4.98 7.38 -10.49
C PRO A 85 -6.33 8.04 -10.77
N ASP A 86 -7.19 7.40 -11.56
CA ASP A 86 -8.52 7.92 -11.88
C ASP A 86 -9.53 7.78 -10.73
N ALA A 87 -9.17 7.07 -9.67
CA ALA A 87 -10.00 6.91 -8.47
C ALA A 87 -9.41 7.65 -7.25
N ALA A 88 -8.32 8.38 -7.42
CA ALA A 88 -7.66 9.11 -6.33
C ALA A 88 -8.54 10.25 -5.81
N GLY A 89 -8.35 10.60 -4.53
CA GLY A 89 -9.04 11.75 -3.92
C GLY A 89 -10.49 11.47 -3.53
N GLN A 90 -10.93 10.22 -3.52
CA GLN A 90 -12.31 9.83 -3.21
C GLN A 90 -12.47 9.10 -1.87
N GLY A 91 -11.42 9.08 -1.05
CA GLY A 91 -11.47 8.43 0.25
C GLY A 91 -11.23 6.92 0.25
N ILE A 92 -10.86 6.34 -0.89
CA ILE A 92 -10.66 4.88 -1.02
C ILE A 92 -9.46 4.44 -0.17
N GLY A 93 -8.35 5.17 -0.25
CA GLY A 93 -7.17 4.88 0.56
C GLY A 93 -7.47 4.92 2.05
N SER A 94 -8.24 5.91 2.50
CA SER A 94 -8.67 6.03 3.90
C SER A 94 -9.52 4.84 4.34
N ALA A 95 -10.44 4.38 3.49
CA ALA A 95 -11.27 3.21 3.78
C ALA A 95 -10.41 1.95 3.95
N LEU A 96 -9.38 1.79 3.12
CA LEU A 96 -8.48 0.63 3.20
C LEU A 96 -7.56 0.70 4.42
N VAL A 97 -7.11 1.88 4.82
CA VAL A 97 -6.36 2.05 6.08
C VAL A 97 -7.24 1.69 7.28
N ASP A 98 -8.51 2.12 7.28
CA ASP A 98 -9.45 1.75 8.34
C ASP A 98 -9.65 0.24 8.42
N LEU A 99 -9.77 -0.44 7.26
CA LEU A 99 -9.82 -1.90 7.22
C LEU A 99 -8.56 -2.53 7.80
N ALA A 100 -7.38 -2.02 7.41
CA ALA A 100 -6.11 -2.53 7.94
C ALA A 100 -6.03 -2.40 9.46
N LYS A 101 -6.47 -1.28 10.01
CA LYS A 101 -6.52 -1.06 11.47
C LYS A 101 -7.48 -2.03 12.15
N ASP A 102 -8.63 -2.30 11.55
CA ASP A 102 -9.60 -3.26 12.07
C ASP A 102 -9.03 -4.68 12.07
N LEU A 103 -8.25 -5.04 11.04
CA LEU A 103 -7.63 -6.35 10.93
C LEU A 103 -6.40 -6.52 11.84
N ARG A 104 -5.78 -5.43 12.23
CA ARG A 104 -4.57 -5.42 13.09
C ARG A 104 -4.76 -4.43 14.24
N PRO A 105 -5.69 -4.69 15.17
CA PRO A 105 -5.98 -3.72 16.25
C PRO A 105 -4.79 -3.51 17.19
N GLY A 106 -3.81 -4.41 17.22
CA GLY A 106 -2.59 -4.26 18.01
C GLY A 106 -1.57 -3.30 17.43
N GLY A 107 -1.77 -2.84 16.21
CA GLY A 107 -0.88 -1.87 15.57
C GLY A 107 -0.41 -2.29 14.19
N LEU A 108 0.08 -1.31 13.44
CA LEU A 108 0.59 -1.47 12.09
C LEU A 108 1.91 -0.72 11.96
N ALA A 109 2.76 -1.20 11.06
CA ALA A 109 3.95 -0.48 10.64
C ALA A 109 4.03 -0.47 9.12
N LEU A 110 4.75 0.49 8.56
CA LEU A 110 4.96 0.58 7.12
C LEU A 110 6.28 1.27 6.80
N TRP A 111 6.74 1.05 5.57
CA TRP A 111 7.83 1.82 4.98
C TRP A 111 7.27 2.69 3.86
N THR A 112 7.74 3.92 3.78
CA THR A 112 7.48 4.80 2.63
C THR A 112 8.76 5.57 2.30
N PHE A 113 8.92 5.99 1.04
CA PHE A 113 10.11 6.71 0.62
C PHE A 113 10.08 8.16 1.14
N GLN A 114 11.26 8.68 1.49
CA GLN A 114 11.37 10.07 1.96
C GLN A 114 10.93 11.09 0.91
N THR A 115 11.05 10.77 -0.37
CA THR A 115 10.56 11.60 -1.47
C THR A 115 9.04 11.59 -1.61
N ASN A 116 8.37 10.57 -1.07
CA ASN A 116 6.92 10.45 -1.15
C ASN A 116 6.24 11.23 -0.03
N THR A 117 6.30 12.54 -0.12
CA THR A 117 5.76 13.44 0.92
C THR A 117 4.24 13.36 1.01
N ARG A 118 3.54 13.06 -0.10
CA ARG A 118 2.09 12.86 -0.10
C ARG A 118 1.69 11.67 0.74
N ALA A 119 2.39 10.54 0.59
CA ALA A 119 2.12 9.35 1.39
C ALA A 119 2.40 9.60 2.86
N GLN A 120 3.53 10.25 3.19
CA GLN A 120 3.85 10.59 4.57
C GLN A 120 2.74 11.45 5.20
N ALA A 121 2.28 12.49 4.51
CA ALA A 121 1.18 13.33 5.00
C ALA A 121 -0.12 12.55 5.16
N PHE A 122 -0.42 11.64 4.22
CA PHE A 122 -1.59 10.78 4.30
C PHE A 122 -1.55 9.90 5.55
N TYR A 123 -0.43 9.23 5.81
CA TYR A 123 -0.31 8.35 6.98
C TYR A 123 -0.31 9.14 8.28
N LEU A 124 0.29 10.34 8.31
CA LEU A 124 0.19 11.22 9.49
C LEU A 124 -1.26 11.57 9.80
N ARG A 125 -2.10 11.84 8.79
CA ARG A 125 -3.52 12.10 9.00
C ARG A 125 -4.28 10.87 9.52
N HIS A 126 -3.73 9.68 9.33
CA HIS A 126 -4.28 8.42 9.83
C HIS A 126 -3.63 7.95 11.14
N ASP A 127 -3.02 8.88 11.88
CA ASP A 127 -2.44 8.66 13.20
C ASP A 127 -1.20 7.76 13.20
N PHE A 128 -0.57 7.56 12.05
CA PHE A 128 0.77 6.98 11.99
C PHE A 128 1.78 8.05 12.41
N ARG A 129 2.89 7.62 12.98
CA ARG A 129 4.00 8.49 13.36
C ARG A 129 5.32 7.90 12.87
N GLU A 130 6.24 8.77 12.54
CA GLU A 130 7.58 8.38 12.13
C GLU A 130 8.38 7.86 13.33
N VAL A 131 9.05 6.73 13.17
CA VAL A 131 9.93 6.16 14.20
C VAL A 131 11.36 5.99 13.75
N ARG A 132 11.62 5.98 12.45
CA ARG A 132 12.99 5.77 11.94
C ARG A 132 13.11 6.23 10.50
N ARG A 133 14.29 6.73 10.13
CA ARG A 133 14.67 7.02 8.74
C ARG A 133 15.90 6.22 8.39
N THR A 134 16.00 5.80 7.13
CA THR A 134 17.20 5.14 6.61
C THR A 134 17.69 5.80 5.33
N ASP A 135 18.92 5.49 4.95
CA ASP A 135 19.52 5.96 3.70
C ASP A 135 19.10 5.12 2.48
N GLY A 136 18.30 4.09 2.68
CA GLY A 136 17.81 3.22 1.63
C GLY A 136 18.76 2.11 1.22
N SER A 137 19.90 1.96 1.89
CA SER A 137 20.90 0.95 1.51
C SER A 137 20.39 -0.48 1.64
N ALA A 138 19.35 -0.70 2.46
CA ALA A 138 18.78 -2.02 2.69
C ALA A 138 17.54 -2.31 1.82
N ASN A 139 17.00 -1.33 1.10
CA ASN A 139 15.84 -1.57 0.23
C ASN A 139 16.25 -1.76 -1.22
N GLU A 140 15.33 -2.33 -1.98
CA GLU A 140 15.57 -2.75 -3.36
C GLU A 140 15.86 -1.57 -4.30
N GLU A 141 15.17 -0.46 -4.10
CA GLU A 141 15.29 0.76 -4.91
C GLU A 141 16.53 1.58 -4.54
N ARG A 142 17.19 1.25 -3.43
CA ARG A 142 18.32 2.04 -2.89
C ARG A 142 17.95 3.50 -2.68
N ALA A 143 16.72 3.76 -2.25
CA ALA A 143 16.19 5.10 -2.03
C ALA A 143 15.87 5.32 -0.54
N PRO A 144 16.22 6.50 0.02
CA PRO A 144 15.95 6.80 1.42
C PRO A 144 14.48 6.62 1.78
N ASP A 145 14.22 5.99 2.91
CA ASP A 145 12.88 5.64 3.36
C ASP A 145 12.59 6.07 4.80
N VAL A 146 11.34 5.91 5.20
CA VAL A 146 10.81 6.29 6.51
C VAL A 146 9.98 5.12 7.04
N ARG A 147 10.26 4.71 8.29
CA ARG A 147 9.44 3.76 9.01
C ARG A 147 8.37 4.51 9.80
N MET A 148 7.11 4.15 9.61
CA MET A 148 5.98 4.76 10.30
C MET A 148 5.18 3.67 11.00
N VAL A 149 4.61 4.00 12.16
CA VAL A 149 3.83 3.06 12.97
C VAL A 149 2.54 3.70 13.46
N TRP A 150 1.55 2.83 13.66
CA TRP A 150 0.26 3.18 14.27
C TRP A 150 -0.06 2.21 15.41
N GLY A 151 -0.70 2.73 16.46
CA GLY A 151 -1.18 1.92 17.56
C GLY A 151 -0.06 1.43 18.49
N ASN A 152 -0.26 0.28 19.08
CA ASN A 152 0.67 -0.32 20.06
C ASN A 152 1.68 -1.27 19.40
N HIS A 153 2.05 -1.01 18.15
CA HIS A 153 3.05 -1.81 17.45
C HIS A 153 4.38 -1.82 18.24
N PRO A 154 5.12 -2.95 18.31
CA PRO A 154 6.36 -3.04 19.07
C PRO A 154 7.41 -1.97 18.74
N GLU A 155 7.44 -1.47 17.50
CA GLU A 155 8.37 -0.41 17.09
C GLU A 155 7.90 1.00 17.48
N SER A 156 6.70 1.13 18.04
CA SER A 156 6.13 2.44 18.39
C SER A 156 6.77 3.08 19.61
N ASP A 157 7.48 2.31 20.40
CA ASP A 157 8.22 2.76 21.58
C ASP A 157 9.68 2.36 21.40
N PRO A 158 10.52 3.26 20.86
CA PRO A 158 11.95 3.00 20.74
C PRO A 158 12.58 3.04 22.12
N ALA A 159 12.71 1.88 22.72
CA ALA A 159 13.37 1.76 24.02
C ALA A 159 14.87 2.06 23.88
#